data_6b32c18ddd1d4cb3b330793421d26b9e
#
_entry.id   6b32c18ddd1d4cb3b330793421d26b9e
#
_cell.length_a   1.000
_cell.length_b   1.000
_cell.length_c   1.000
_cell.angle_alpha   90.00
_cell.angle_beta   90.00
_cell.angle_gamma   90.00
#
_symmetry.space_group_name_H-M   'P 1'
#
loop_
_entity.id
_entity.type
_entity.pdbx_description
1 polymer ?
#
loop_
_entity_poly.entity_id
_entity_poly.type
_entity_poly.pdbx_seq_one_letter_code
_entity_poly.pdbx_strand_id
1 'polypeptide(L)'
;MNLLLLFSLRIAGSAAARTFFRFVGAAMLLALLPYQITAQGAPPSPVFYKTQNSDEWVNHTIHIQKRYSRVLVVDASAQPPRQIRIGRLDLNARGQDESAPVRSYKVYAAYRTLQEAADASRGGDIIAVMPGHYAGFVLEDKPSAADGHYIHFKAMGEPGDVVIDQPARIADWMILLRATHHIIVQGFNIAGSNGADAEPHGPRAGIMLDGDFSQTSKQTHHIVLIDNFSHHHRKWGFHSRDTHTVLIQNNLFAFSKQEHSGYASDGSDNYVIRRNIFFGSNASGLQCNLDSVSSLHDLVKNPRLKGYPREQPTREWAVGLLKLATETFGANNFPDGKGVNFIIEDNVINQNGRAGGGSLNLAGLQDSLIQNNLIYGNFNHGIAQWDDANPYDAAYVDPGPTAPDQVKGPEDLPLWGCQRNLIRNNTVLMNNPDRAAMQCRNGSWGTKMRNNIFINDQPFSIEVFNTSIYRLDSSFDVINSLSYTGMPDALKRLAKQLPEGPQTVSGVTRQKAAPEFVGYSMEPWVMVEGKWWRLNPNRPDFRPRTDSRLFAGWGDSAELPRKDLTGQERKGAAMGALAPAVR
;
A
#
# COMPACT_ATOMS: atom_id res chain seq x y z
N MET A 1 13.78 -50.92 0.67
CA MET A 1 13.87 -51.08 -0.77
C MET A 1 14.00 -52.55 -1.18
N ASN A 2 13.34 -53.48 -0.52
CA ASN A 2 13.44 -54.90 -0.84
C ASN A 2 12.17 -55.71 -0.50
N LEU A 3 10.97 -55.13 -0.73
CA LEU A 3 9.70 -55.86 -0.51
C LEU A 3 8.64 -55.64 -1.60
N LEU A 4 9.01 -55.08 -2.73
CA LEU A 4 8.09 -54.79 -3.84
C LEU A 4 8.40 -55.56 -5.15
N LEU A 5 9.28 -56.57 -5.09
CA LEU A 5 9.76 -57.31 -6.26
C LEU A 5 9.29 -58.78 -6.33
N LEU A 6 8.37 -59.24 -5.46
CA LEU A 6 7.95 -60.64 -5.42
C LEU A 6 6.47 -60.91 -5.72
N PHE A 7 5.73 -59.92 -6.24
CA PHE A 7 4.30 -60.11 -6.62
C PHE A 7 3.97 -59.91 -8.11
N SER A 8 4.95 -59.94 -9.00
CA SER A 8 4.73 -59.66 -10.42
C SER A 8 4.80 -60.87 -11.35
N LEU A 9 4.57 -62.10 -10.86
CA LEU A 9 4.55 -63.28 -11.72
C LEU A 9 3.47 -64.27 -11.30
N ARG A 10 2.22 -64.04 -11.80
CA ARG A 10 1.17 -65.02 -12.16
C ARG A 10 -0.24 -64.43 -12.09
N ILE A 11 -0.62 -63.58 -12.99
CA ILE A 11 -1.99 -63.49 -13.47
C ILE A 11 -1.91 -62.92 -14.91
N ALA A 12 -1.62 -63.75 -15.84
CA ALA A 12 -1.86 -63.49 -17.27
C ALA A 12 -3.05 -64.34 -17.69
N GLY A 13 -4.19 -63.71 -18.02
CA GLY A 13 -5.21 -64.46 -18.71
C GLY A 13 -6.69 -64.15 -18.42
N SER A 14 -7.12 -62.90 -18.33
CA SER A 14 -8.51 -62.60 -18.59
C SER A 14 -8.70 -61.15 -19.10
N ALA A 15 -9.62 -60.95 -20.00
CA ALA A 15 -9.93 -59.61 -20.57
C ALA A 15 -10.38 -58.59 -19.51
N ALA A 16 -10.98 -59.07 -18.41
CA ALA A 16 -11.41 -58.25 -17.26
C ALA A 16 -10.22 -57.64 -16.49
N ALA A 17 -9.09 -58.37 -16.40
CA ALA A 17 -7.89 -57.87 -15.76
C ALA A 17 -7.23 -56.70 -16.52
N ARG A 18 -7.31 -56.73 -17.85
CA ARG A 18 -6.77 -55.65 -18.70
C ARG A 18 -7.57 -54.33 -18.60
N THR A 19 -8.88 -54.39 -18.36
CA THR A 19 -9.72 -53.21 -18.16
C THR A 19 -9.50 -52.62 -16.76
N PHE A 20 -9.36 -53.49 -15.75
CA PHE A 20 -9.09 -53.03 -14.40
C PHE A 20 -7.71 -52.35 -14.26
N PHE A 21 -6.67 -52.92 -14.89
CA PHE A 21 -5.35 -52.26 -14.90
C PHE A 21 -5.29 -50.98 -15.70
N ARG A 22 -6.13 -50.81 -16.75
CA ARG A 22 -6.25 -49.54 -17.46
C ARG A 22 -6.96 -48.47 -16.61
N PHE A 23 -7.97 -48.82 -15.83
CA PHE A 23 -8.66 -47.88 -14.92
C PHE A 23 -7.80 -47.52 -13.70
N VAL A 24 -7.11 -48.44 -13.12
CA VAL A 24 -6.22 -48.17 -11.97
C VAL A 24 -4.96 -47.41 -12.43
N GLY A 25 -4.42 -47.73 -13.61
CA GLY A 25 -3.31 -46.97 -14.18
C GLY A 25 -3.69 -45.54 -14.58
N ALA A 26 -4.90 -45.30 -15.09
CA ALA A 26 -5.40 -43.96 -15.37
C ALA A 26 -5.74 -43.16 -14.10
N ALA A 27 -6.25 -43.83 -13.06
CA ALA A 27 -6.50 -43.20 -11.76
C ALA A 27 -5.19 -42.88 -11.00
N MET A 28 -4.15 -43.73 -11.10
CA MET A 28 -2.83 -43.42 -10.56
C MET A 28 -2.06 -42.38 -11.38
N LEU A 29 -2.23 -42.31 -12.71
CA LEU A 29 -1.65 -41.23 -13.51
C LEU A 29 -2.36 -39.90 -13.28
N LEU A 30 -3.64 -39.89 -12.94
CA LEU A 30 -4.37 -38.68 -12.51
C LEU A 30 -4.01 -38.26 -11.08
N ALA A 31 -3.55 -39.20 -10.23
CA ALA A 31 -3.07 -38.90 -8.88
C ALA A 31 -1.58 -38.50 -8.83
N LEU A 32 -0.85 -38.68 -9.92
CA LEU A 32 0.57 -38.30 -10.08
C LEU A 32 0.78 -37.13 -11.05
N LEU A 33 -0.29 -36.55 -11.58
CA LEU A 33 -0.20 -35.18 -12.06
C LEU A 33 0.19 -34.35 -10.81
N PRO A 34 1.36 -33.70 -10.82
CA PRO A 34 1.61 -32.70 -9.80
C PRO A 34 0.37 -31.81 -9.85
N TYR A 35 -0.31 -31.65 -8.73
CA TYR A 35 -1.18 -30.51 -8.51
C TYR A 35 -0.25 -29.32 -8.68
N GLN A 36 0.00 -28.95 -9.94
CA GLN A 36 0.27 -27.58 -10.18
C GLN A 36 -1.01 -26.90 -9.69
N ILE A 37 -0.99 -26.51 -8.42
CA ILE A 37 -1.58 -25.25 -8.06
C ILE A 37 -0.79 -24.28 -8.94
N THR A 38 -1.12 -24.27 -10.23
CA THR A 38 -1.03 -23.04 -10.94
C THR A 38 -1.77 -22.11 -10.01
N ALA A 39 -1.07 -21.13 -9.51
CA ALA A 39 -1.68 -19.90 -9.08
C ALA A 39 -2.50 -19.41 -10.28
N GLN A 40 -3.61 -20.14 -10.58
CA GLN A 40 -4.63 -19.72 -11.50
C GLN A 40 -5.29 -18.58 -10.79
N GLY A 41 -4.94 -17.43 -11.25
CA GLY A 41 -5.75 -16.28 -11.10
C GLY A 41 -5.25 -15.23 -10.15
N ALA A 42 -3.95 -15.15 -9.82
CA ALA A 42 -3.43 -13.79 -9.88
C ALA A 42 -3.76 -13.33 -11.31
N PRO A 43 -4.45 -12.21 -11.53
CA PRO A 43 -4.49 -11.58 -12.83
C PRO A 43 -3.08 -11.62 -13.34
N PRO A 44 -2.83 -11.73 -14.62
CA PRO A 44 -1.50 -11.48 -15.10
C PRO A 44 -1.10 -10.21 -14.40
N SER A 45 -0.15 -10.34 -13.44
CA SER A 45 0.27 -9.20 -12.62
C SER A 45 0.40 -8.09 -13.60
N PRO A 46 -0.42 -7.04 -13.55
CA PRO A 46 -0.31 -6.04 -14.57
C PRO A 46 1.15 -5.71 -14.57
N VAL A 47 1.74 -5.63 -15.71
CA VAL A 47 3.18 -5.54 -15.98
C VAL A 47 3.90 -4.46 -15.14
N PHE A 48 3.18 -3.75 -14.28
CA PHE A 48 3.56 -2.61 -13.42
C PHE A 48 4.62 -2.93 -12.36
N TYR A 49 4.60 -4.12 -11.79
CA TYR A 49 5.68 -4.62 -10.96
C TYR A 49 7.03 -4.62 -11.70
N LYS A 50 7.00 -4.70 -13.05
CA LYS A 50 8.17 -4.61 -13.92
C LYS A 50 8.42 -3.20 -14.44
N THR A 51 7.52 -2.24 -14.21
CA THR A 51 7.72 -0.85 -14.61
C THR A 51 8.67 -0.16 -13.65
N GLN A 52 9.48 0.75 -14.18
CA GLN A 52 10.47 1.46 -13.37
C GLN A 52 9.86 2.57 -12.50
N ASN A 53 8.60 2.95 -12.74
CA ASN A 53 7.87 3.99 -11.99
C ASN A 53 6.35 3.86 -12.18
N SER A 54 5.58 4.56 -11.36
CA SER A 54 4.12 4.55 -11.38
C SER A 54 3.49 5.39 -12.50
N ASP A 55 4.25 6.19 -13.25
CA ASP A 55 3.67 7.06 -14.30
C ASP A 55 2.99 6.22 -15.39
N GLU A 56 3.57 5.06 -15.73
CA GLU A 56 2.96 4.13 -16.69
C GLU A 56 1.63 3.58 -16.17
N TRP A 57 1.59 3.17 -14.89
CA TRP A 57 0.36 2.70 -14.28
C TRP A 57 -0.72 3.78 -14.33
N VAL A 58 -0.39 5.02 -13.95
CA VAL A 58 -1.32 6.15 -14.00
C VAL A 58 -1.85 6.37 -15.41
N ASN A 59 -0.97 6.38 -16.41
CA ASN A 59 -1.34 6.60 -17.80
C ASN A 59 -2.24 5.50 -18.38
N HIS A 60 -2.03 4.25 -17.96
CA HIS A 60 -2.82 3.12 -18.44
C HIS A 60 -4.12 2.91 -17.67
N THR A 61 -4.19 3.37 -16.44
CA THR A 61 -5.28 3.01 -15.52
C THR A 61 -6.24 4.17 -15.24
N ILE A 62 -5.71 5.40 -15.15
CA ILE A 62 -6.50 6.56 -14.73
C ILE A 62 -6.77 7.47 -15.94
N HIS A 63 -7.95 7.35 -16.51
CA HIS A 63 -8.34 8.11 -17.70
C HIS A 63 -9.29 9.25 -17.36
N ILE A 64 -8.74 10.40 -16.94
CA ILE A 64 -9.55 11.58 -16.65
C ILE A 64 -10.06 12.21 -17.94
N GLN A 65 -11.34 12.52 -17.99
CA GLN A 65 -11.97 13.16 -19.13
C GLN A 65 -11.34 14.54 -19.45
N LYS A 66 -11.18 14.85 -20.72
CA LYS A 66 -10.60 16.12 -21.18
C LYS A 66 -11.51 17.33 -20.96
N ARG A 67 -12.80 17.11 -20.76
CA ARG A 67 -13.82 18.13 -20.50
C ARG A 67 -14.85 17.60 -19.53
N TYR A 68 -15.34 18.47 -18.67
CA TYR A 68 -16.45 18.16 -17.77
C TYR A 68 -17.78 18.32 -18.48
N SER A 69 -18.72 17.41 -18.20
CA SER A 69 -20.08 17.43 -18.75
C SER A 69 -20.91 18.55 -18.14
N ARG A 70 -20.82 18.71 -16.82
CA ARG A 70 -21.46 19.78 -16.06
C ARG A 70 -20.48 20.31 -15.01
N VAL A 71 -20.65 21.60 -14.69
CA VAL A 71 -19.96 22.23 -13.57
C VAL A 71 -20.99 22.55 -12.50
N LEU A 72 -20.87 21.90 -11.37
CA LEU A 72 -21.64 22.15 -10.16
C LEU A 72 -20.77 22.99 -9.23
N VAL A 73 -21.35 23.98 -8.59
CA VAL A 73 -20.64 24.85 -7.63
C VAL A 73 -21.20 24.61 -6.23
N VAL A 74 -20.32 24.44 -5.26
CA VAL A 74 -20.68 24.49 -3.82
C VAL A 74 -20.17 25.81 -3.29
N ASP A 75 -21.09 26.67 -2.85
CA ASP A 75 -20.80 27.99 -2.31
C ASP A 75 -21.79 28.33 -1.18
N ALA A 76 -21.25 28.46 0.02
CA ALA A 76 -22.04 28.83 1.19
C ALA A 76 -22.54 30.31 1.11
N SER A 77 -21.96 31.14 0.22
CA SER A 77 -22.39 32.50 0.01
C SER A 77 -23.75 32.58 -0.72
N ALA A 78 -24.38 33.75 -0.66
CA ALA A 78 -25.65 33.98 -1.33
C ALA A 78 -25.52 34.21 -2.86
N GLN A 79 -24.32 34.35 -3.37
CA GLN A 79 -24.06 34.73 -4.76
C GLN A 79 -23.00 33.83 -5.42
N PRO A 80 -23.36 32.61 -5.80
CA PRO A 80 -22.43 31.71 -6.47
C PRO A 80 -22.03 32.28 -7.84
N PRO A 81 -20.78 32.02 -8.29
CA PRO A 81 -20.32 32.50 -9.59
C PRO A 81 -21.14 31.88 -10.72
N ARG A 82 -21.41 32.66 -11.77
CA ARG A 82 -22.07 32.17 -12.99
C ARG A 82 -21.13 31.47 -13.95
N GLN A 83 -19.86 31.71 -13.81
CA GLN A 83 -18.79 31.16 -14.64
C GLN A 83 -17.54 30.91 -13.78
N ILE A 84 -16.82 29.83 -14.06
CA ILE A 84 -15.63 29.45 -13.31
C ILE A 84 -14.51 28.98 -14.25
N ARG A 85 -13.29 29.26 -13.86
CA ARG A 85 -12.08 28.81 -14.59
C ARG A 85 -11.48 27.60 -13.90
N ILE A 86 -11.25 26.54 -14.65
CA ILE A 86 -10.71 25.27 -14.14
C ILE A 86 -9.49 24.88 -14.97
N GLY A 87 -8.36 24.69 -14.29
CA GLY A 87 -7.14 24.12 -14.85
C GLY A 87 -7.30 22.63 -15.09
N ARG A 88 -6.64 22.11 -16.11
CA ARG A 88 -6.57 20.67 -16.37
C ARG A 88 -5.75 19.99 -15.26
N LEU A 89 -6.24 18.88 -14.76
CA LEU A 89 -5.48 18.02 -13.83
C LEU A 89 -4.49 17.17 -14.63
N ASP A 90 -3.21 17.28 -14.31
CA ASP A 90 -2.14 16.40 -14.78
C ASP A 90 -1.60 15.57 -13.60
N LEU A 91 -1.87 14.29 -13.60
CA LEU A 91 -1.45 13.38 -12.52
C LEU A 91 0.05 13.10 -12.52
N ASN A 92 0.75 13.33 -13.62
CA ASN A 92 2.20 13.12 -13.70
C ASN A 92 3.01 14.38 -13.35
N ALA A 93 2.36 15.54 -13.27
CA ALA A 93 3.02 16.75 -12.84
C ALA A 93 3.55 16.62 -11.39
N ARG A 94 4.71 17.20 -11.15
CA ARG A 94 5.29 17.34 -9.80
C ARG A 94 5.13 18.79 -9.34
N GLY A 95 3.96 19.10 -8.80
CA GLY A 95 3.58 20.44 -8.38
C GLY A 95 2.43 21.01 -9.19
N GLN A 96 2.03 22.24 -8.90
CA GLN A 96 1.02 22.95 -9.70
C GLN A 96 1.64 23.28 -11.05
N ASP A 97 1.10 22.71 -12.10
CA ASP A 97 1.46 23.05 -13.46
C ASP A 97 0.75 24.36 -13.87
N GLU A 98 1.41 25.49 -13.66
CA GLU A 98 0.90 26.80 -14.05
C GLU A 98 0.68 26.92 -15.58
N SER A 99 1.33 26.06 -16.35
CA SER A 99 1.17 25.99 -17.81
C SER A 99 -0.04 25.16 -18.25
N ALA A 100 -0.69 24.46 -17.33
CA ALA A 100 -1.84 23.61 -17.65
C ALA A 100 -2.97 24.42 -18.27
N PRO A 101 -3.59 23.95 -19.37
CA PRO A 101 -4.66 24.68 -20.04
C PRO A 101 -5.83 24.97 -19.10
N VAL A 102 -6.14 26.24 -18.88
CA VAL A 102 -7.27 26.69 -18.08
C VAL A 102 -8.46 26.95 -19.00
N ARG A 103 -9.62 26.38 -18.65
CA ARG A 103 -10.87 26.56 -19.39
C ARG A 103 -11.91 27.27 -18.56
N SER A 104 -12.70 28.11 -19.22
CA SER A 104 -13.89 28.73 -18.64
C SER A 104 -15.12 27.86 -18.86
N TYR A 105 -15.87 27.63 -17.80
CA TYR A 105 -17.10 26.85 -17.82
C TYR A 105 -18.26 27.67 -17.27
N LYS A 106 -19.43 27.55 -17.90
CA LYS A 106 -20.69 28.06 -17.34
C LYS A 106 -21.13 27.14 -16.19
N VAL A 107 -21.52 27.70 -15.08
CA VAL A 107 -22.06 26.93 -13.95
C VAL A 107 -23.44 26.40 -14.34
N TYR A 108 -23.60 25.09 -14.16
CA TYR A 108 -24.85 24.37 -14.43
C TYR A 108 -25.84 24.52 -13.28
N ALA A 109 -25.36 24.31 -12.05
CA ALA A 109 -26.13 24.43 -10.81
C ALA A 109 -25.22 24.84 -9.66
N ALA A 110 -25.79 25.46 -8.63
CA ALA A 110 -25.11 25.82 -7.40
C ALA A 110 -25.85 25.24 -6.20
N TYR A 111 -25.07 24.80 -5.20
CA TYR A 111 -25.55 24.19 -3.98
C TYR A 111 -24.90 24.85 -2.77
N ARG A 112 -25.51 24.74 -1.60
CA ARG A 112 -24.94 25.29 -0.37
C ARG A 112 -24.10 24.30 0.40
N THR A 113 -24.33 23.02 0.20
CA THR A 113 -23.64 21.94 0.91
C THR A 113 -22.96 20.99 -0.07
N LEU A 114 -21.88 20.36 0.41
CA LEU A 114 -21.20 19.27 -0.33
C LEU A 114 -22.14 18.08 -0.56
N GLN A 115 -23.00 17.76 0.42
CA GLN A 115 -23.91 16.61 0.30
C GLN A 115 -24.95 16.83 -0.83
N GLU A 116 -25.56 18.02 -0.93
CA GLU A 116 -26.50 18.32 -2.02
C GLU A 116 -25.84 18.16 -3.40
N ALA A 117 -24.60 18.67 -3.54
CA ALA A 117 -23.86 18.53 -4.79
C ALA A 117 -23.47 17.08 -5.07
N ALA A 118 -23.07 16.32 -4.04
CA ALA A 118 -22.76 14.90 -4.14
C ALA A 118 -23.99 14.10 -4.58
N ASP A 119 -25.16 14.37 -3.98
CA ASP A 119 -26.42 13.71 -4.34
C ASP A 119 -26.84 14.01 -5.80
N ALA A 120 -26.59 15.23 -6.30
CA ALA A 120 -26.90 15.64 -7.66
C ALA A 120 -25.87 15.24 -8.71
N SER A 121 -24.67 14.82 -8.29
CA SER A 121 -23.55 14.53 -9.18
C SER A 121 -23.73 13.25 -9.99
N ARG A 122 -23.08 13.18 -11.15
CA ARG A 122 -22.99 12.01 -12.02
C ARG A 122 -21.66 11.99 -12.76
N GLY A 123 -21.32 10.86 -13.36
CA GLY A 123 -20.09 10.71 -14.13
C GLY A 123 -19.87 11.85 -15.14
N GLY A 124 -18.65 12.36 -15.15
CA GLY A 124 -18.25 13.50 -15.99
C GLY A 124 -18.44 14.89 -15.37
N ASP A 125 -19.05 14.99 -14.21
CA ASP A 125 -19.23 16.28 -13.52
C ASP A 125 -17.96 16.72 -12.78
N ILE A 126 -17.81 18.04 -12.63
CA ILE A 126 -16.92 18.61 -11.63
C ILE A 126 -17.74 19.40 -10.61
N ILE A 127 -17.45 19.17 -9.34
CA ILE A 127 -17.98 19.90 -8.19
C ILE A 127 -16.89 20.86 -7.72
N ALA A 128 -16.99 22.12 -8.14
CA ALA A 128 -16.07 23.17 -7.75
C ALA A 128 -16.53 23.79 -6.43
N VAL A 129 -15.75 23.57 -5.37
CA VAL A 129 -16.07 23.99 -4.00
C VAL A 129 -15.36 25.29 -3.71
N MET A 130 -16.12 26.36 -3.47
CA MET A 130 -15.59 27.71 -3.22
C MET A 130 -14.98 27.79 -1.80
N PRO A 131 -14.08 28.75 -1.55
CA PRO A 131 -13.52 28.99 -0.22
C PRO A 131 -14.60 29.07 0.88
N GLY A 132 -14.38 28.37 1.99
CA GLY A 132 -15.34 28.31 3.10
C GLY A 132 -15.20 27.07 3.97
N HIS A 133 -16.11 26.95 4.94
CA HIS A 133 -16.20 25.85 5.87
C HIS A 133 -17.42 24.99 5.58
N TYR A 134 -17.25 23.68 5.52
CA TYR A 134 -18.26 22.75 5.06
C TYR A 134 -18.35 21.52 5.97
N ALA A 135 -19.55 20.96 6.06
CA ALA A 135 -19.71 19.58 6.47
C ALA A 135 -19.25 18.65 5.34
N GLY A 136 -18.76 17.48 5.71
CA GLY A 136 -18.38 16.45 4.77
C GLY A 136 -19.55 15.85 4.00
N PHE A 137 -19.26 14.81 3.22
CA PHE A 137 -20.30 14.16 2.39
C PHE A 137 -20.14 12.65 2.32
N VAL A 138 -21.24 12.01 1.98
CA VAL A 138 -21.32 10.57 1.67
C VAL A 138 -21.67 10.43 0.18
N LEU A 139 -20.88 9.64 -0.52
CA LEU A 139 -21.18 9.20 -1.88
C LEU A 139 -21.30 7.69 -1.86
N GLU A 140 -22.50 7.19 -2.04
CA GLU A 140 -22.83 5.77 -1.91
C GLU A 140 -23.67 5.30 -3.10
N ASP A 141 -23.36 4.09 -3.61
CA ASP A 141 -24.04 3.49 -4.75
C ASP A 141 -24.18 4.43 -5.98
N LYS A 142 -23.21 5.31 -6.18
CA LYS A 142 -23.19 6.18 -7.34
C LYS A 142 -22.56 5.46 -8.52
N PRO A 143 -23.34 5.08 -9.52
CA PRO A 143 -22.75 4.62 -10.75
C PRO A 143 -22.04 5.82 -11.40
N SER A 144 -20.77 5.66 -11.74
CA SER A 144 -20.17 6.53 -12.75
C SER A 144 -20.89 6.33 -14.08
N ALA A 145 -20.69 7.24 -15.01
CA ALA A 145 -21.12 6.99 -16.37
C ALA A 145 -20.51 5.68 -16.89
N ALA A 146 -21.24 4.96 -17.75
CA ALA A 146 -20.81 3.67 -18.31
C ALA A 146 -19.49 3.74 -19.08
N ASP A 147 -19.04 4.94 -19.43
CA ASP A 147 -17.78 5.25 -20.13
C ASP A 147 -16.60 5.54 -19.18
N GLY A 148 -16.76 5.35 -17.86
CA GLY A 148 -15.70 5.55 -16.87
C GLY A 148 -15.35 7.01 -16.60
N HIS A 149 -16.22 7.95 -16.88
CA HIS A 149 -16.01 9.36 -16.57
C HIS A 149 -16.03 9.64 -15.06
N TYR A 150 -15.03 10.37 -14.60
CA TYR A 150 -14.86 10.72 -13.18
C TYR A 150 -15.85 11.79 -12.72
N ILE A 151 -16.33 11.66 -11.49
CA ILE A 151 -16.90 12.75 -10.69
C ILE A 151 -15.73 13.39 -9.94
N HIS A 152 -15.51 14.69 -10.14
CA HIS A 152 -14.36 15.38 -9.59
C HIS A 152 -14.77 16.43 -8.56
N PHE A 153 -14.52 16.19 -7.28
CA PHE A 153 -14.63 17.17 -6.20
C PHE A 153 -13.33 17.96 -6.12
N LYS A 154 -13.39 19.27 -6.39
CA LYS A 154 -12.22 20.13 -6.43
C LYS A 154 -12.38 21.34 -5.54
N ALA A 155 -11.50 21.50 -4.57
CA ALA A 155 -11.35 22.74 -3.82
C ALA A 155 -10.83 23.87 -4.72
N MET A 156 -11.42 25.04 -4.60
CA MET A 156 -11.07 26.24 -5.34
C MET A 156 -10.47 27.29 -4.38
N GLY A 157 -9.67 28.20 -4.90
CA GLY A 157 -8.94 29.18 -4.09
C GLY A 157 -7.52 28.72 -3.78
N GLU A 158 -6.92 29.34 -2.76
CA GLU A 158 -5.58 29.00 -2.31
C GLU A 158 -5.61 27.70 -1.44
N PRO A 159 -4.50 26.98 -1.34
CA PRO A 159 -4.40 25.81 -0.47
C PRO A 159 -4.84 26.13 0.97
N GLY A 160 -5.80 25.36 1.48
CA GLY A 160 -6.37 25.57 2.82
C GLY A 160 -7.61 26.46 2.90
N ASP A 161 -8.04 27.07 1.80
CA ASP A 161 -9.24 27.93 1.80
C ASP A 161 -10.55 27.15 1.91
N VAL A 162 -10.58 25.92 1.42
CA VAL A 162 -11.75 25.03 1.49
C VAL A 162 -11.55 24.02 2.60
N VAL A 163 -12.30 24.18 3.68
CA VAL A 163 -12.14 23.40 4.90
C VAL A 163 -13.37 22.51 5.12
N ILE A 164 -13.14 21.21 5.27
CA ILE A 164 -14.15 20.27 5.76
C ILE A 164 -13.83 20.03 7.25
N ASP A 165 -14.58 20.66 8.14
CA ASP A 165 -14.36 20.63 9.60
C ASP A 165 -15.56 20.10 10.40
N GLN A 166 -16.59 19.65 9.70
CA GLN A 166 -17.73 18.95 10.28
C GLN A 166 -17.89 17.58 9.61
N PRO A 167 -18.27 16.54 10.36
CA PRO A 167 -18.44 15.22 9.79
C PRO A 167 -19.55 15.19 8.73
N ALA A 168 -19.50 14.17 7.88
CA ALA A 168 -20.59 13.82 6.99
C ALA A 168 -21.85 13.37 7.79
N ARG A 169 -22.96 13.16 7.10
CA ARG A 169 -24.19 12.61 7.71
C ARG A 169 -23.98 11.29 8.47
N ILE A 170 -22.92 10.54 8.16
CA ILE A 170 -22.41 9.41 8.93
C ILE A 170 -21.24 9.93 9.76
N ALA A 171 -21.46 10.23 11.02
CA ALA A 171 -20.57 11.01 11.89
C ALA A 171 -19.17 10.43 12.11
N ASP A 172 -18.92 9.17 11.78
CA ASP A 172 -17.59 8.55 11.87
C ASP A 172 -16.62 9.02 10.77
N TRP A 173 -17.12 9.66 9.71
CA TRP A 173 -16.32 10.01 8.53
C TRP A 173 -16.50 11.48 8.14
N MET A 174 -15.42 12.12 7.68
CA MET A 174 -15.53 13.42 7.02
C MET A 174 -15.99 13.23 5.57
N ILE A 175 -15.37 12.31 4.84
CA ILE A 175 -15.77 11.91 3.49
C ILE A 175 -15.91 10.38 3.49
N LEU A 176 -17.05 9.88 3.02
CA LEU A 176 -17.29 8.46 2.79
C LEU A 176 -17.59 8.20 1.32
N LEU A 177 -16.77 7.36 0.70
CA LEU A 177 -16.96 6.82 -0.64
C LEU A 177 -17.22 5.31 -0.52
N ARG A 178 -18.48 4.88 -0.72
CA ARG A 178 -18.90 3.48 -0.55
C ARG A 178 -19.57 2.95 -1.80
N ALA A 179 -19.18 1.74 -2.23
CA ALA A 179 -19.75 1.08 -3.41
C ALA A 179 -19.83 2.02 -4.63
N THR A 180 -18.79 2.81 -4.85
CA THR A 180 -18.74 3.84 -5.89
C THR A 180 -17.40 3.82 -6.62
N HIS A 181 -17.34 4.43 -7.79
CA HIS A 181 -16.13 4.40 -8.59
C HIS A 181 -15.94 5.65 -9.47
N HIS A 182 -14.70 5.84 -9.96
CA HIS A 182 -14.32 6.99 -10.79
C HIS A 182 -14.58 8.33 -10.08
N ILE A 183 -13.97 8.48 -8.90
CA ILE A 183 -14.10 9.68 -8.05
C ILE A 183 -12.73 10.31 -7.86
N ILE A 184 -12.66 11.63 -7.99
CA ILE A 184 -11.48 12.44 -7.64
C ILE A 184 -11.85 13.37 -6.48
N VAL A 185 -11.01 13.38 -5.44
CA VAL A 185 -11.08 14.33 -4.32
C VAL A 185 -9.78 15.13 -4.31
N GLN A 186 -9.86 16.44 -4.58
CA GLN A 186 -8.69 17.28 -4.78
C GLN A 186 -8.69 18.57 -3.96
N GLY A 187 -7.60 18.81 -3.23
CA GLY A 187 -7.22 20.13 -2.71
C GLY A 187 -7.90 20.53 -1.40
N PHE A 188 -8.57 19.63 -0.69
CA PHE A 188 -9.29 19.94 0.53
C PHE A 188 -8.39 19.96 1.76
N ASN A 189 -8.68 20.89 2.68
CA ASN A 189 -8.26 20.81 4.07
C ASN A 189 -9.34 20.05 4.87
N ILE A 190 -9.04 18.86 5.35
CA ILE A 190 -9.98 17.96 6.04
C ILE A 190 -9.54 17.84 7.50
N ALA A 191 -10.18 18.63 8.36
CA ALA A 191 -9.81 18.78 9.76
C ALA A 191 -10.73 17.98 10.68
N GLY A 192 -10.19 16.95 11.33
CA GLY A 192 -10.95 16.04 12.18
C GLY A 192 -11.37 16.62 13.53
N SER A 193 -10.67 17.64 14.03
CA SER A 193 -11.04 18.41 15.22
C SER A 193 -10.40 19.78 15.15
N ASN A 194 -11.05 20.77 15.75
CA ASN A 194 -10.61 22.16 15.78
C ASN A 194 -9.40 22.41 16.70
N GLY A 195 -8.43 21.47 16.77
CA GLY A 195 -7.21 21.64 17.57
C GLY A 195 -7.40 21.55 19.08
N ALA A 196 -8.63 21.48 19.57
CA ALA A 196 -8.89 21.18 20.97
C ALA A 196 -8.64 19.69 21.24
N ASP A 197 -8.28 19.32 22.45
CA ASP A 197 -8.13 17.94 22.90
C ASP A 197 -9.41 17.17 22.55
N ALA A 198 -9.37 16.51 21.40
CA ALA A 198 -10.59 16.04 20.78
C ALA A 198 -11.26 15.05 21.69
N GLU A 199 -12.52 15.31 21.87
CA GLU A 199 -13.49 14.38 22.39
C GLU A 199 -13.20 12.96 21.87
N PRO A 200 -13.31 11.94 22.72
CA PRO A 200 -13.13 10.55 22.30
C PRO A 200 -14.09 10.12 21.18
N HIS A 201 -14.99 10.99 20.77
CA HIS A 201 -16.08 10.77 19.81
C HIS A 201 -15.93 11.51 18.47
N GLY A 202 -14.79 12.17 18.22
CA GLY A 202 -14.54 12.82 16.92
C GLY A 202 -14.52 11.83 15.75
N PRO A 203 -14.58 12.30 14.49
CA PRO A 203 -14.58 11.45 13.31
C PRO A 203 -13.42 10.46 13.31
N ARG A 204 -13.68 9.21 12.97
CA ARG A 204 -12.66 8.15 12.93
C ARG A 204 -11.65 8.42 11.81
N ALA A 205 -12.13 8.78 10.63
CA ALA A 205 -11.25 9.08 9.51
C ALA A 205 -11.63 10.34 8.74
N GLY A 206 -10.63 10.96 8.12
CA GLY A 206 -10.84 12.03 7.16
C GLY A 206 -11.53 11.52 5.90
N ILE A 207 -10.94 10.53 5.24
CA ILE A 207 -11.49 9.93 4.03
C ILE A 207 -11.62 8.43 4.23
N MET A 208 -12.82 7.90 4.02
CA MET A 208 -13.10 6.47 4.02
C MET A 208 -13.46 5.99 2.61
N LEU A 209 -12.74 4.99 2.12
CA LEU A 209 -13.05 4.22 0.93
C LEU A 209 -13.54 2.84 1.37
N ASP A 210 -14.81 2.52 1.11
CA ASP A 210 -15.44 1.33 1.65
C ASP A 210 -16.01 0.44 0.54
N GLY A 211 -15.48 -0.76 0.40
CA GLY A 211 -15.92 -1.74 -0.58
C GLY A 211 -17.09 -2.61 -0.13
N ASP A 212 -17.35 -2.73 1.18
CA ASP A 212 -18.38 -3.55 1.84
C ASP A 212 -18.92 -4.74 1.01
N PHE A 213 -18.09 -5.74 0.81
CA PHE A 213 -18.39 -6.86 -0.07
C PHE A 213 -19.42 -7.85 0.53
N SER A 214 -19.72 -7.74 1.84
CA SER A 214 -20.73 -8.59 2.49
C SER A 214 -22.15 -8.30 2.00
N GLN A 215 -22.43 -7.07 1.59
CA GLN A 215 -23.76 -6.62 1.18
C GLN A 215 -23.89 -6.46 -0.34
N THR A 216 -22.81 -6.11 -1.01
CA THR A 216 -22.79 -5.86 -2.46
C THR A 216 -21.57 -6.51 -3.09
N SER A 217 -21.70 -6.99 -4.32
CA SER A 217 -20.55 -7.40 -5.12
C SER A 217 -19.84 -6.21 -5.78
N LYS A 218 -20.18 -4.98 -5.41
CA LYS A 218 -19.59 -3.76 -5.95
C LYS A 218 -18.49 -3.31 -5.01
N GLN A 219 -17.27 -3.28 -5.51
CA GLN A 219 -16.14 -2.68 -4.81
C GLN A 219 -16.08 -1.18 -5.11
N THR A 220 -15.48 -0.44 -4.19
CA THR A 220 -15.05 0.94 -4.45
C THR A 220 -13.75 0.91 -5.23
N HIS A 221 -13.71 1.54 -6.40
CA HIS A 221 -12.54 1.48 -7.28
C HIS A 221 -12.35 2.73 -8.16
N HIS A 222 -11.18 2.86 -8.80
CA HIS A 222 -10.82 4.03 -9.61
C HIS A 222 -11.00 5.34 -8.83
N ILE A 223 -10.38 5.39 -7.65
CA ILE A 223 -10.42 6.56 -6.78
C ILE A 223 -9.09 7.30 -6.86
N VAL A 224 -9.16 8.63 -6.92
CA VAL A 224 -7.99 9.51 -6.89
C VAL A 224 -8.12 10.47 -5.71
N LEU A 225 -7.20 10.37 -4.75
CA LEU A 225 -7.04 11.33 -3.66
C LEU A 225 -5.77 12.14 -3.95
N ILE A 226 -5.94 13.46 -4.19
CA ILE A 226 -4.81 14.28 -4.62
C ILE A 226 -4.81 15.67 -3.97
N ASP A 227 -3.63 16.14 -3.57
CA ASP A 227 -3.39 17.49 -3.03
C ASP A 227 -4.20 17.82 -1.76
N ASN A 228 -4.64 16.82 -0.99
CA ASN A 228 -5.42 17.04 0.23
C ASN A 228 -4.53 17.16 1.46
N PHE A 229 -4.98 17.93 2.45
CA PHE A 229 -4.44 17.93 3.81
C PHE A 229 -5.49 17.36 4.76
N SER A 230 -5.31 16.11 5.20
CA SER A 230 -6.22 15.40 6.10
C SER A 230 -5.55 15.17 7.45
N HIS A 231 -6.10 15.76 8.53
CA HIS A 231 -5.38 15.83 9.80
C HIS A 231 -6.27 15.84 11.04
N HIS A 232 -5.65 15.51 12.19
CA HIS A 232 -6.27 15.55 13.53
C HIS A 232 -7.52 14.66 13.66
N HIS A 233 -7.58 13.56 12.90
CA HIS A 233 -8.64 12.57 13.05
C HIS A 233 -8.39 11.67 14.26
N ARG A 234 -9.46 11.04 14.77
CA ARG A 234 -9.35 10.13 15.89
C ARG A 234 -8.45 8.94 15.56
N LYS A 235 -8.62 8.33 14.35
CA LYS A 235 -7.86 7.15 13.93
C LYS A 235 -7.01 7.39 12.68
N TRP A 236 -7.59 7.79 11.55
CA TRP A 236 -6.92 7.76 10.24
C TRP A 236 -7.11 9.04 9.42
N GLY A 237 -6.07 9.48 8.77
CA GLY A 237 -6.17 10.55 7.77
C GLY A 237 -6.94 10.08 6.53
N PHE A 238 -6.63 8.87 6.03
CA PHE A 238 -7.49 8.08 5.17
C PHE A 238 -7.56 6.63 5.66
N HIS A 239 -8.66 5.95 5.33
CA HIS A 239 -8.83 4.51 5.50
C HIS A 239 -9.49 3.93 4.26
N SER A 240 -9.02 2.78 3.79
CA SER A 240 -9.65 2.03 2.71
C SER A 240 -9.73 0.55 3.07
N ARG A 241 -10.82 -0.11 2.66
CA ARG A 241 -10.96 -1.55 2.77
C ARG A 241 -11.69 -2.13 1.55
N ASP A 242 -11.31 -3.32 1.14
CA ASP A 242 -11.91 -4.07 0.03
C ASP A 242 -12.05 -3.22 -1.25
N THR A 243 -11.02 -2.45 -1.58
CA THR A 243 -11.01 -1.49 -2.69
C THR A 243 -9.89 -1.80 -3.66
N HIS A 244 -10.02 -1.35 -4.90
CA HIS A 244 -8.94 -1.53 -5.88
C HIS A 244 -8.77 -0.35 -6.83
N THR A 245 -7.63 -0.28 -7.47
CA THR A 245 -7.33 0.75 -8.48
C THR A 245 -7.45 2.16 -7.88
N VAL A 246 -6.58 2.44 -6.90
CA VAL A 246 -6.60 3.70 -6.14
C VAL A 246 -5.28 4.43 -6.32
N LEU A 247 -5.36 5.73 -6.63
CA LEU A 247 -4.22 6.64 -6.64
C LEU A 247 -4.32 7.60 -5.46
N ILE A 248 -3.32 7.58 -4.58
CA ILE A 248 -3.17 8.51 -3.45
C ILE A 248 -1.88 9.28 -3.67
N GLN A 249 -2.00 10.59 -4.02
CA GLN A 249 -0.87 11.36 -4.51
C GLN A 249 -0.83 12.77 -3.92
N ASN A 250 0.36 13.25 -3.58
CA ASN A 250 0.63 14.61 -3.12
C ASN A 250 -0.20 15.04 -1.89
N ASN A 251 -0.67 14.12 -1.06
CA ASN A 251 -1.43 14.46 0.13
C ASN A 251 -0.50 14.61 1.33
N LEU A 252 -0.92 15.40 2.32
CA LEU A 252 -0.41 15.34 3.68
C LEU A 252 -1.47 14.69 4.58
N PHE A 253 -1.11 13.57 5.20
CA PHE A 253 -1.89 12.90 6.23
C PHE A 253 -1.15 13.05 7.56
N ALA A 254 -1.79 13.68 8.56
CA ALA A 254 -1.06 14.05 9.76
C ALA A 254 -1.89 13.98 11.05
N PHE A 255 -1.18 13.80 12.17
CA PHE A 255 -1.70 13.98 13.51
C PHE A 255 -2.92 13.10 13.86
N SER A 256 -2.97 11.87 13.35
CA SER A 256 -3.95 10.88 13.80
C SER A 256 -3.67 10.53 15.26
N LYS A 257 -4.69 10.66 16.13
CA LYS A 257 -4.49 10.63 17.58
C LYS A 257 -4.28 9.24 18.16
N GLN A 258 -4.99 8.26 17.63
CA GLN A 258 -4.96 6.89 18.14
C GLN A 258 -4.14 5.95 17.24
N GLU A 259 -4.27 6.09 15.92
CA GLU A 259 -3.71 5.14 14.97
C GLU A 259 -2.87 5.81 13.88
N HIS A 260 -3.10 5.50 12.60
CA HIS A 260 -2.20 5.74 11.48
C HIS A 260 -2.53 7.02 10.71
N SER A 261 -1.54 7.63 10.07
CA SER A 261 -1.81 8.71 9.11
C SER A 261 -2.60 8.20 7.91
N GLY A 262 -2.23 7.05 7.38
CA GLY A 262 -2.93 6.37 6.29
C GLY A 262 -3.10 4.88 6.57
N TYR A 263 -4.22 4.31 6.14
CA TYR A 263 -4.51 2.89 6.34
C TYR A 263 -5.21 2.29 5.12
N ALA A 264 -4.49 1.42 4.39
CA ALA A 264 -5.07 0.53 3.39
C ALA A 264 -5.25 -0.84 4.04
N SER A 265 -6.47 -1.39 4.04
CA SER A 265 -6.79 -2.63 4.74
C SER A 265 -7.59 -3.62 3.91
N ASP A 266 -7.75 -4.78 4.51
CA ASP A 266 -8.50 -5.91 3.98
C ASP A 266 -8.02 -6.27 2.56
N GLY A 267 -8.73 -6.99 1.75
CA GLY A 267 -8.31 -7.43 0.43
C GLY A 267 -8.18 -6.34 -0.65
N SER A 268 -7.58 -5.19 -0.32
CA SER A 268 -7.37 -4.09 -1.26
C SER A 268 -6.23 -4.37 -2.24
N ASP A 269 -6.39 -3.98 -3.53
CA ASP A 269 -5.47 -4.27 -4.63
C ASP A 269 -5.18 -3.08 -5.55
N ASN A 270 -4.07 -3.13 -6.27
CA ASN A 270 -3.74 -2.20 -7.36
C ASN A 270 -3.69 -0.73 -6.91
N TYR A 271 -2.84 -0.43 -5.94
CA TYR A 271 -2.66 0.91 -5.40
C TYR A 271 -1.39 1.57 -5.91
N VAL A 272 -1.49 2.87 -6.16
CA VAL A 272 -0.33 3.76 -6.23
C VAL A 272 -0.43 4.78 -5.11
N ILE A 273 0.51 4.72 -4.17
CA ILE A 273 0.63 5.65 -3.04
C ILE A 273 1.94 6.39 -3.23
N ARG A 274 1.88 7.64 -3.74
CA ARG A 274 3.08 8.34 -4.13
C ARG A 274 3.11 9.82 -3.77
N ARG A 275 4.30 10.32 -3.47
CA ARG A 275 4.54 11.74 -3.20
C ARG A 275 3.70 12.29 -2.05
N ASN A 276 3.30 11.43 -1.12
CA ASN A 276 2.58 11.84 0.08
C ASN A 276 3.55 12.10 1.23
N ILE A 277 3.06 12.86 2.20
CA ILE A 277 3.72 13.07 3.47
C ILE A 277 2.83 12.47 4.56
N PHE A 278 3.38 11.54 5.34
CA PHE A 278 2.74 10.92 6.48
C PHE A 278 3.46 11.40 7.76
N PHE A 279 2.76 12.18 8.58
CA PHE A 279 3.44 12.98 9.60
C PHE A 279 2.75 12.95 10.97
N GLY A 280 3.53 12.74 12.02
CA GLY A 280 3.15 13.06 13.40
C GLY A 280 2.02 12.23 14.01
N SER A 281 1.66 11.07 13.43
CA SER A 281 0.59 10.21 13.95
C SER A 281 1.07 9.25 15.02
N ASN A 282 0.15 8.83 15.90
CA ASN A 282 0.49 8.03 17.07
C ASN A 282 0.99 6.63 16.74
N ALA A 283 0.45 5.99 15.72
CA ALA A 283 0.93 4.70 15.21
C ALA A 283 1.65 4.87 13.86
N SER A 284 1.48 3.98 12.90
CA SER A 284 2.20 3.99 11.62
C SER A 284 1.95 5.27 10.82
N GLY A 285 2.93 5.69 10.04
CA GLY A 285 2.69 6.69 9.00
C GLY A 285 1.76 6.12 7.93
N LEU A 286 2.13 4.97 7.34
CA LEU A 286 1.29 4.21 6.43
C LEU A 286 1.19 2.76 6.92
N GLN A 287 -0.03 2.32 7.18
CA GLN A 287 -0.38 0.95 7.48
C GLN A 287 -1.01 0.31 6.23
N CYS A 288 -0.49 -0.84 5.82
CA CYS A 288 -1.14 -1.74 4.87
C CYS A 288 -1.39 -3.07 5.60
N ASN A 289 -2.61 -3.28 6.09
CA ASN A 289 -3.03 -4.52 6.75
C ASN A 289 -4.02 -5.23 5.82
N LEU A 290 -3.49 -6.01 4.88
CA LEU A 290 -4.22 -6.56 3.74
C LEU A 290 -4.59 -8.03 3.92
N ASP A 291 -3.94 -8.73 4.87
CA ASP A 291 -4.19 -10.13 5.23
C ASP A 291 -5.29 -10.30 6.28
N SER A 292 -6.12 -9.28 6.44
CA SER A 292 -7.23 -9.34 7.40
C SER A 292 -8.21 -10.45 7.04
N VAL A 293 -8.54 -11.26 8.05
CA VAL A 293 -9.58 -12.29 7.91
C VAL A 293 -10.97 -11.68 7.69
N SER A 294 -11.16 -10.38 7.94
CA SER A 294 -12.45 -9.69 7.73
C SER A 294 -12.89 -9.78 6.28
N SER A 295 -11.98 -9.71 5.31
CA SER A 295 -12.31 -9.91 3.89
C SER A 295 -12.95 -11.26 3.61
N LEU A 296 -12.39 -12.33 4.18
CA LEU A 296 -12.94 -13.68 4.02
C LEU A 296 -14.27 -13.85 4.78
N HIS A 297 -14.41 -13.20 5.93
CA HIS A 297 -15.67 -13.16 6.68
C HIS A 297 -16.79 -12.45 5.91
N ASP A 298 -16.47 -11.37 5.23
CA ASP A 298 -17.43 -10.63 4.41
C ASP A 298 -17.74 -11.40 3.12
N LEU A 299 -16.72 -12.01 2.54
CA LEU A 299 -16.87 -12.84 1.36
C LEU A 299 -17.83 -14.01 1.58
N VAL A 300 -17.68 -14.77 2.69
CA VAL A 300 -18.56 -15.93 2.98
C VAL A 300 -20.00 -15.53 3.30
N LYS A 301 -20.24 -14.30 3.75
CA LYS A 301 -21.59 -13.75 3.99
C LYS A 301 -22.27 -13.28 2.70
N ASN A 302 -21.51 -13.11 1.61
CA ASN A 302 -22.05 -12.58 0.37
C ASN A 302 -23.18 -13.49 -0.16
N PRO A 303 -24.37 -12.95 -0.47
CA PRO A 303 -25.51 -13.74 -0.92
C PRO A 303 -25.26 -14.61 -2.16
N ARG A 304 -24.29 -14.23 -3.01
CA ARG A 304 -23.92 -15.00 -4.21
C ARG A 304 -23.13 -16.26 -3.90
N LEU A 305 -22.53 -16.36 -2.70
CA LEU A 305 -21.83 -17.55 -2.21
C LEU A 305 -22.66 -18.35 -1.22
N LYS A 306 -23.98 -18.12 -1.21
CA LYS A 306 -24.92 -18.82 -0.32
C LYS A 306 -24.80 -20.33 -0.45
N GLY A 307 -24.60 -21.02 0.67
CA GLY A 307 -24.42 -22.46 0.73
C GLY A 307 -22.97 -22.92 0.94
N TYR A 308 -21.99 -22.02 0.85
CA TYR A 308 -20.66 -22.37 1.29
C TYR A 308 -20.65 -22.64 2.81
N PRO A 309 -19.89 -23.63 3.30
CA PRO A 309 -19.83 -23.96 4.73
C PRO A 309 -19.53 -22.74 5.58
N ARG A 310 -20.11 -22.70 6.79
CA ARG A 310 -19.73 -21.70 7.78
C ARG A 310 -18.24 -21.74 8.00
N GLU A 311 -17.69 -20.60 8.35
CA GLU A 311 -16.28 -20.42 8.61
C GLU A 311 -15.71 -21.51 9.53
N GLN A 312 -14.57 -22.04 9.09
CA GLN A 312 -13.71 -22.92 9.85
C GLN A 312 -12.30 -22.36 9.78
N PRO A 313 -11.53 -22.32 10.89
CA PRO A 313 -10.19 -21.77 10.91
C PRO A 313 -9.18 -22.75 10.28
N THR A 314 -9.42 -23.19 9.05
CA THR A 314 -8.55 -24.09 8.30
C THR A 314 -8.18 -23.49 6.95
N ARG A 315 -6.95 -23.73 6.53
CA ARG A 315 -6.43 -23.30 5.23
C ARG A 315 -7.27 -23.87 4.07
N GLU A 316 -7.69 -25.13 4.19
CA GLU A 316 -8.51 -25.80 3.18
C GLU A 316 -9.86 -25.10 2.98
N TRP A 317 -10.50 -24.68 4.09
CA TRP A 317 -11.73 -23.90 4.02
C TRP A 317 -11.52 -22.56 3.29
N ALA A 318 -10.49 -21.81 3.65
CA ALA A 318 -10.22 -20.52 3.05
C ALA A 318 -9.88 -20.64 1.55
N VAL A 319 -9.03 -21.60 1.18
CA VAL A 319 -8.68 -21.88 -0.23
C VAL A 319 -9.91 -22.30 -1.04
N GLY A 320 -10.79 -23.12 -0.46
CA GLY A 320 -12.04 -23.53 -1.10
C GLY A 320 -13.01 -22.36 -1.32
N LEU A 321 -13.13 -21.44 -0.34
CA LEU A 321 -13.91 -20.21 -0.45
C LEU A 321 -13.39 -19.33 -1.59
N LEU A 322 -12.09 -19.09 -1.65
CA LEU A 322 -11.46 -18.26 -2.68
C LEU A 322 -11.65 -18.85 -4.09
N LYS A 323 -11.59 -20.19 -4.20
CA LYS A 323 -11.88 -20.87 -5.48
C LYS A 323 -13.32 -20.62 -5.92
N LEU A 324 -14.30 -20.81 -5.04
CA LEU A 324 -15.71 -20.56 -5.33
C LEU A 324 -15.96 -19.07 -5.67
N ALA A 325 -15.31 -18.16 -4.95
CA ALA A 325 -15.41 -16.74 -5.23
C ALA A 325 -14.85 -16.38 -6.62
N THR A 326 -13.72 -16.97 -7.00
CA THR A 326 -13.14 -16.81 -8.35
C THR A 326 -14.11 -17.29 -9.44
N GLU A 327 -14.75 -18.42 -9.25
CA GLU A 327 -15.77 -18.95 -10.15
C GLU A 327 -17.01 -18.06 -10.22
N THR A 328 -17.39 -17.43 -9.10
CA THR A 328 -18.62 -16.63 -8.98
C THR A 328 -18.46 -15.19 -9.47
N PHE A 329 -17.35 -14.56 -9.16
CA PHE A 329 -17.10 -13.13 -9.41
C PHE A 329 -16.07 -12.86 -10.52
N GLY A 330 -15.31 -13.87 -10.91
CA GLY A 330 -14.13 -13.72 -11.75
C GLY A 330 -12.88 -13.37 -10.95
N ALA A 331 -11.72 -13.68 -11.48
CA ALA A 331 -10.45 -13.32 -10.86
C ALA A 331 -10.39 -11.79 -10.67
N ASN A 332 -9.93 -11.35 -9.53
CA ASN A 332 -9.76 -9.93 -9.13
C ASN A 332 -11.02 -9.06 -8.96
N ASN A 333 -12.16 -9.64 -8.86
CA ASN A 333 -13.40 -8.91 -8.63
C ASN A 333 -13.95 -9.10 -7.20
N PHE A 334 -13.12 -9.52 -6.28
CA PHE A 334 -13.49 -9.73 -4.88
C PHE A 334 -12.26 -9.63 -3.96
N PRO A 335 -12.46 -9.24 -2.69
CA PRO A 335 -11.38 -9.22 -1.70
C PRO A 335 -10.98 -10.64 -1.31
N ASP A 336 -9.69 -10.95 -1.36
CA ASP A 336 -9.16 -12.30 -1.12
C ASP A 336 -8.28 -12.42 0.14
N GLY A 337 -8.29 -11.38 0.97
CA GLY A 337 -7.52 -11.35 2.22
C GLY A 337 -6.03 -11.11 2.02
N LYS A 338 -5.62 -10.59 0.89
CA LYS A 338 -4.26 -10.12 0.61
C LYS A 338 -4.30 -8.94 -0.34
N GLY A 339 -3.22 -8.17 -0.39
CA GLY A 339 -3.09 -7.06 -1.31
C GLY A 339 -1.98 -7.30 -2.31
N VAL A 340 -2.26 -7.07 -3.58
CA VAL A 340 -1.27 -7.21 -4.66
C VAL A 340 -1.14 -5.93 -5.48
N ASN A 341 -0.01 -5.78 -6.17
CA ASN A 341 0.25 -4.65 -7.08
C ASN A 341 0.20 -3.26 -6.42
N PHE A 342 0.77 -3.12 -5.24
CA PHE A 342 1.01 -1.81 -4.68
C PHE A 342 2.31 -1.22 -5.22
N ILE A 343 2.28 0.06 -5.58
CA ILE A 343 3.46 0.87 -5.81
C ILE A 343 3.46 1.96 -4.74
N ILE A 344 4.36 1.84 -3.76
CA ILE A 344 4.55 2.80 -2.67
C ILE A 344 5.85 3.53 -2.94
N GLU A 345 5.76 4.74 -3.50
CA GLU A 345 6.97 5.44 -3.95
C GLU A 345 6.97 6.94 -3.65
N ASP A 346 8.16 7.50 -3.55
CA ASP A 346 8.38 8.94 -3.41
C ASP A 346 7.64 9.55 -2.19
N ASN A 347 7.37 8.77 -1.13
CA ASN A 347 6.72 9.28 0.07
C ASN A 347 7.74 9.70 1.12
N VAL A 348 7.34 10.67 1.97
CA VAL A 348 8.07 11.04 3.18
C VAL A 348 7.27 10.58 4.41
N ILE A 349 7.88 9.78 5.27
CA ILE A 349 7.26 9.24 6.49
C ILE A 349 8.10 9.69 7.69
N ASN A 350 7.55 10.59 8.50
CA ASN A 350 8.33 11.28 9.51
C ASN A 350 7.53 11.53 10.79
N GLN A 351 8.18 11.40 11.97
CA GLN A 351 7.62 11.68 13.29
C GLN A 351 6.42 10.82 13.74
N ASN A 352 6.22 9.63 13.17
CA ASN A 352 5.13 8.72 13.52
C ASN A 352 5.59 7.63 14.50
N GLY A 353 4.65 6.86 15.05
CA GLY A 353 4.93 5.54 15.62
C GLY A 353 5.15 5.48 17.15
N ARG A 354 4.63 6.40 17.93
CA ARG A 354 4.73 6.35 19.42
C ARG A 354 4.01 5.15 20.02
N ALA A 355 2.94 4.67 19.40
CA ALA A 355 2.20 3.46 19.82
C ALA A 355 2.80 2.14 19.29
N GLY A 356 3.90 2.19 18.52
CA GLY A 356 4.57 1.00 17.99
C GLY A 356 4.23 0.69 16.52
N GLY A 357 4.51 -0.54 16.07
CA GLY A 357 4.37 -0.99 14.69
C GLY A 357 5.56 -0.62 13.80
N GLY A 358 5.33 -0.44 12.50
CA GLY A 358 6.28 0.09 11.52
C GLY A 358 5.88 1.48 11.04
N SER A 359 6.83 2.32 10.66
CA SER A 359 6.53 3.61 10.03
C SER A 359 5.82 3.42 8.71
N LEU A 360 6.35 2.51 7.88
CA LEU A 360 5.69 1.83 6.79
C LEU A 360 5.44 0.39 7.24
N ASN A 361 4.21 0.08 7.62
CA ASN A 361 3.85 -1.19 8.23
C ASN A 361 3.02 -2.02 7.25
N LEU A 362 3.54 -3.18 6.87
CA LEU A 362 3.03 -4.01 5.77
C LEU A 362 2.64 -5.38 6.30
N ALA A 363 1.38 -5.76 6.15
CA ALA A 363 0.88 -7.10 6.40
C ALA A 363 0.07 -7.57 5.19
N GLY A 364 0.29 -8.79 4.73
CA GLY A 364 -0.42 -9.36 3.60
C GLY A 364 -0.12 -8.73 2.22
N LEU A 365 0.90 -7.88 2.13
CA LEU A 365 1.27 -7.23 0.88
C LEU A 365 2.13 -8.16 0.01
N GLN A 366 1.71 -8.40 -1.23
CA GLN A 366 2.38 -9.32 -2.14
C GLN A 366 2.68 -8.69 -3.49
N ASP A 367 3.70 -9.19 -4.18
CA ASP A 367 4.06 -8.80 -5.55
C ASP A 367 4.03 -7.27 -5.77
N SER A 368 4.65 -6.53 -4.86
CA SER A 368 4.53 -5.08 -4.76
C SER A 368 5.89 -4.39 -4.79
N LEU A 369 5.89 -3.11 -5.14
CA LEU A 369 7.08 -2.28 -5.28
C LEU A 369 7.08 -1.17 -4.23
N ILE A 370 8.13 -1.12 -3.41
CA ILE A 370 8.38 -0.09 -2.41
C ILE A 370 9.68 0.61 -2.76
N GLN A 371 9.62 1.85 -3.27
CA GLN A 371 10.82 2.52 -3.75
C GLN A 371 10.86 4.01 -3.46
N ASN A 372 12.07 4.56 -3.41
CA ASN A 372 12.33 6.00 -3.25
C ASN A 372 11.66 6.65 -2.03
N ASN A 373 11.25 5.90 -1.02
CA ASN A 373 10.65 6.50 0.16
C ASN A 373 11.73 7.01 1.11
N LEU A 374 11.47 8.17 1.72
CA LEU A 374 12.29 8.75 2.77
C LEU A 374 11.57 8.55 4.11
N ILE A 375 12.13 7.69 4.95
CA ILE A 375 11.58 7.30 6.26
C ILE A 375 12.60 7.67 7.33
N TYR A 376 12.28 8.64 8.19
CA TYR A 376 13.24 9.06 9.20
C TYR A 376 12.58 9.69 10.41
N GLY A 377 13.29 9.71 11.54
CA GLY A 377 12.83 10.37 12.76
C GLY A 377 11.52 9.82 13.32
N ASN A 378 11.16 8.58 13.01
CA ASN A 378 10.00 7.88 13.56
C ASN A 378 10.38 7.13 14.85
N PHE A 379 9.37 6.74 15.63
CA PHE A 379 9.54 6.12 16.95
C PHE A 379 9.39 4.59 16.94
N ASN A 380 8.97 4.02 15.83
CA ASN A 380 8.76 2.59 15.62
C ASN A 380 9.78 2.01 14.61
N HIS A 381 9.57 0.80 14.06
CA HIS A 381 10.39 0.28 12.96
C HIS A 381 10.27 1.18 11.71
N GLY A 382 11.29 1.19 10.88
CA GLY A 382 11.26 1.92 9.61
C GLY A 382 10.26 1.31 8.64
N ILE A 383 10.63 0.18 8.02
CA ILE A 383 9.74 -0.67 7.21
C ILE A 383 9.56 -1.99 7.96
N ALA A 384 8.33 -2.43 8.17
CA ALA A 384 8.03 -3.73 8.75
C ALA A 384 7.16 -4.55 7.80
N GLN A 385 7.59 -5.78 7.53
CA GLN A 385 6.80 -6.81 6.84
C GLN A 385 6.45 -7.91 7.83
N TRP A 386 5.18 -8.29 7.91
CA TRP A 386 4.70 -9.27 8.86
C TRP A 386 3.39 -9.92 8.41
N ASP A 387 2.85 -10.81 9.23
CA ASP A 387 1.56 -11.45 9.11
C ASP A 387 0.71 -11.03 10.32
N ASP A 388 -0.53 -10.61 10.09
CA ASP A 388 -1.47 -10.15 11.13
C ASP A 388 -2.23 -11.31 11.76
N ALA A 389 -1.52 -12.34 12.21
CA ALA A 389 -2.11 -13.47 12.93
C ALA A 389 -3.26 -14.16 12.18
N ASN A 390 -3.12 -14.33 10.86
CA ASN A 390 -4.12 -14.99 10.04
C ASN A 390 -4.32 -16.45 10.47
N PRO A 391 -5.50 -16.87 10.95
CA PRO A 391 -5.75 -18.22 11.44
C PRO A 391 -5.63 -19.29 10.35
N TYR A 392 -5.70 -18.91 9.08
CA TYR A 392 -5.55 -19.82 7.94
C TYR A 392 -4.07 -20.12 7.61
N ASP A 393 -3.17 -19.28 8.13
CA ASP A 393 -1.73 -19.49 8.10
C ASP A 393 -1.15 -19.70 9.53
N ALA A 394 -1.96 -20.19 10.46
CA ALA A 394 -1.66 -20.26 11.90
C ALA A 394 -0.33 -20.94 12.26
N ALA A 395 0.14 -21.88 11.44
CA ALA A 395 1.44 -22.53 11.64
C ALA A 395 2.64 -21.55 11.51
N TYR A 396 2.42 -20.36 10.94
CA TYR A 396 3.43 -19.37 10.62
C TYR A 396 3.27 -18.05 11.37
N VAL A 397 2.23 -17.96 12.20
CA VAL A 397 1.93 -16.76 13.01
C VAL A 397 2.85 -16.67 14.23
N ASP A 398 3.06 -15.48 14.77
CA ASP A 398 3.80 -15.27 16.01
C ASP A 398 3.22 -16.14 17.16
N PRO A 399 4.03 -16.95 17.81
CA PRO A 399 5.50 -16.94 17.96
C PRO A 399 6.30 -17.58 16.82
N GLY A 400 5.75 -17.79 15.66
CA GLY A 400 6.41 -18.35 14.50
C GLY A 400 6.20 -19.86 14.34
N PRO A 401 6.64 -20.43 13.22
CA PRO A 401 6.53 -21.86 13.01
C PRO A 401 7.24 -22.58 14.14
N THR A 402 6.49 -23.41 14.79
CA THR A 402 7.00 -24.24 15.89
C THR A 402 8.07 -25.21 15.41
N ALA A 403 8.17 -25.40 14.08
CA ALA A 403 9.22 -26.21 13.47
C ALA A 403 9.50 -25.72 12.03
N PRO A 404 10.61 -25.01 11.79
CA PRO A 404 11.09 -24.69 10.44
C PRO A 404 11.38 -25.94 9.61
N ASP A 405 11.61 -27.08 10.27
CA ASP A 405 11.77 -28.39 9.64
C ASP A 405 10.49 -28.86 8.91
N GLN A 406 9.35 -28.20 9.15
CA GLN A 406 8.09 -28.47 8.48
C GLN A 406 7.99 -27.80 7.10
N VAL A 407 8.75 -26.73 6.83
CA VAL A 407 8.78 -26.12 5.50
C VAL A 407 9.70 -26.94 4.61
N LYS A 408 9.11 -27.79 3.78
CA LYS A 408 9.82 -28.66 2.84
C LYS A 408 9.86 -28.08 1.43
N GLY A 409 8.91 -27.22 1.09
CA GLY A 409 8.79 -26.60 -0.22
C GLY A 409 7.96 -25.32 -0.22
N PRO A 410 7.80 -24.69 -1.39
CA PRO A 410 6.99 -23.47 -1.53
C PRO A 410 5.53 -23.63 -1.10
N GLU A 411 4.99 -24.85 -1.20
CA GLU A 411 3.63 -25.20 -0.81
C GLU A 411 3.39 -25.10 0.70
N ASP A 412 4.46 -25.20 1.48
CA ASP A 412 4.39 -25.10 2.93
C ASP A 412 4.54 -23.66 3.44
N LEU A 413 4.83 -22.70 2.53
CA LEU A 413 4.96 -21.30 2.91
C LEU A 413 3.60 -20.63 3.16
N PRO A 414 3.55 -19.59 4.00
CA PRO A 414 2.33 -18.82 4.23
C PRO A 414 1.70 -18.32 2.94
N LEU A 415 0.37 -18.30 2.88
CA LEU A 415 -0.38 -17.82 1.71
C LEU A 415 -0.72 -16.33 1.81
N TRP A 416 -0.94 -15.83 3.03
CA TRP A 416 -1.47 -14.48 3.26
C TRP A 416 -0.45 -13.46 3.75
N GLY A 417 0.70 -13.84 4.26
CA GLY A 417 1.75 -12.89 4.67
C GLY A 417 2.36 -12.10 3.51
N CYS A 418 3.28 -11.20 3.84
CA CYS A 418 4.01 -10.40 2.84
C CYS A 418 4.91 -11.27 1.96
N GLN A 419 4.79 -11.16 0.64
CA GLN A 419 5.49 -12.07 -0.26
C GLN A 419 6.02 -11.36 -1.51
N ARG A 420 7.21 -11.76 -1.95
CA ARG A 420 7.79 -11.38 -3.25
C ARG A 420 7.83 -9.88 -3.54
N ASN A 421 7.92 -9.07 -2.48
CA ASN A 421 8.01 -7.63 -2.62
C ASN A 421 9.42 -7.21 -3.04
N LEU A 422 9.49 -6.18 -3.89
CA LEU A 422 10.72 -5.50 -4.23
C LEU A 422 10.82 -4.18 -3.45
N ILE A 423 11.80 -4.08 -2.57
CA ILE A 423 12.10 -2.90 -1.76
C ILE A 423 13.40 -2.31 -2.27
N ARG A 424 13.35 -1.13 -2.90
CA ARG A 424 14.56 -0.57 -3.52
C ARG A 424 14.66 0.95 -3.39
N ASN A 425 15.88 1.42 -3.33
CA ASN A 425 16.21 2.85 -3.28
C ASN A 425 15.45 3.63 -2.19
N ASN A 426 15.15 3.01 -1.04
CA ASN A 426 14.61 3.72 0.10
C ASN A 426 15.75 4.25 0.99
N THR A 427 15.52 5.38 1.65
CA THR A 427 16.38 5.89 2.72
C THR A 427 15.62 5.80 4.03
N VAL A 428 16.08 4.95 4.93
CA VAL A 428 15.46 4.69 6.23
C VAL A 428 16.46 4.96 7.34
N LEU A 429 16.22 6.04 8.08
CA LEU A 429 17.13 6.55 9.11
C LEU A 429 16.40 6.57 10.47
N MET A 430 16.70 5.59 11.30
CA MET A 430 16.07 5.43 12.60
C MET A 430 16.97 5.95 13.70
N ASN A 431 16.36 6.64 14.66
CA ASN A 431 17.01 7.09 15.88
C ASN A 431 16.51 6.36 17.14
N ASN A 432 15.61 5.39 16.96
CA ASN A 432 15.12 4.58 18.08
C ASN A 432 16.06 3.38 18.30
N PRO A 433 16.63 3.24 19.52
CA PRO A 433 17.57 2.18 19.81
C PRO A 433 16.96 0.76 19.76
N ASP A 434 15.68 0.59 19.95
CA ASP A 434 15.04 -0.71 20.08
C ASP A 434 14.32 -1.18 18.80
N ARG A 435 14.51 -0.45 17.69
CA ARG A 435 13.74 -0.67 16.46
C ARG A 435 14.62 -0.74 15.22
N ALA A 436 14.40 -1.76 14.41
CA ALA A 436 15.12 -1.95 13.15
C ALA A 436 14.68 -0.96 12.06
N ALA A 437 15.59 -0.60 11.16
CA ALA A 437 15.24 0.16 9.96
C ALA A 437 14.40 -0.68 9.00
N MET A 438 14.67 -1.99 8.91
CA MET A 438 13.87 -2.96 8.18
C MET A 438 13.61 -4.19 9.05
N GLN A 439 12.35 -4.62 9.16
CA GLN A 439 11.97 -5.84 9.85
C GLN A 439 11.20 -6.76 8.90
N CYS A 440 11.63 -8.02 8.81
CA CYS A 440 10.91 -9.10 8.13
C CYS A 440 10.49 -10.12 9.17
N ARG A 441 9.20 -10.16 9.50
CA ARG A 441 8.63 -11.07 10.49
C ARG A 441 7.98 -12.29 9.87
N ASN A 442 7.52 -13.17 10.73
CA ASN A 442 6.83 -14.41 10.40
C ASN A 442 5.76 -14.20 9.31
N GLY A 443 5.52 -15.23 8.52
CA GLY A 443 4.56 -15.16 7.42
C GLY A 443 5.09 -14.48 6.16
N SER A 444 6.11 -13.65 6.25
CA SER A 444 6.73 -13.00 5.09
C SER A 444 7.78 -13.90 4.45
N TRP A 445 7.91 -13.84 3.12
CA TRP A 445 8.98 -14.53 2.38
C TRP A 445 9.21 -13.95 0.98
N GLY A 446 10.35 -14.27 0.37
CA GLY A 446 10.66 -13.89 -1.00
C GLY A 446 10.93 -12.39 -1.21
N THR A 447 11.20 -11.65 -0.15
CA THR A 447 11.50 -10.22 -0.23
C THR A 447 12.85 -9.99 -0.91
N LYS A 448 12.86 -9.07 -1.89
CA LYS A 448 14.07 -8.60 -2.56
C LYS A 448 14.35 -7.16 -2.17
N MET A 449 15.53 -6.89 -1.59
CA MET A 449 16.00 -5.56 -1.23
C MET A 449 17.16 -5.14 -2.12
N ARG A 450 17.15 -3.87 -2.62
CA ARG A 450 18.18 -3.36 -3.52
C ARG A 450 18.40 -1.87 -3.31
N ASN A 451 19.64 -1.45 -3.25
CA ASN A 451 20.05 -0.06 -3.26
C ASN A 451 19.45 0.79 -2.13
N ASN A 452 19.07 0.18 -1.01
CA ASN A 452 18.51 0.89 0.13
C ASN A 452 19.62 1.41 1.04
N ILE A 453 19.29 2.44 1.81
CA ILE A 453 20.08 2.94 2.94
C ILE A 453 19.26 2.65 4.20
N PHE A 454 19.64 1.63 4.96
CA PHE A 454 19.02 1.19 6.20
C PHE A 454 19.96 1.47 7.37
N ILE A 455 19.79 2.60 8.03
CA ILE A 455 20.65 3.05 9.13
C ILE A 455 19.88 3.15 10.43
N ASN A 456 20.44 2.55 11.47
CA ASN A 456 19.98 2.62 12.83
C ASN A 456 21.20 2.73 13.77
N ASP A 457 21.02 3.25 14.98
CA ASP A 457 22.07 3.31 16.01
C ASP A 457 22.32 1.98 16.73
N GLN A 458 21.47 1.01 16.51
CA GLN A 458 21.55 -0.31 17.11
C GLN A 458 22.46 -1.28 16.34
N PRO A 459 22.83 -2.40 16.94
CA PRO A 459 23.74 -3.36 16.33
C PRO A 459 23.21 -3.95 15.02
N PHE A 460 21.93 -3.78 14.68
CA PHE A 460 21.38 -4.28 13.42
C PHE A 460 20.41 -3.29 12.77
N SER A 461 20.54 -3.12 11.45
CA SER A 461 19.62 -2.33 10.65
C SER A 461 18.46 -3.16 10.11
N ILE A 462 18.72 -4.44 9.82
CA ILE A 462 17.75 -5.38 9.29
C ILE A 462 17.54 -6.51 10.30
N GLU A 463 16.29 -6.80 10.64
CA GLU A 463 15.89 -7.88 11.52
C GLU A 463 15.02 -8.87 10.76
N VAL A 464 15.42 -10.16 10.77
CA VAL A 464 14.78 -11.25 10.03
C VAL A 464 14.34 -12.35 10.99
N PHE A 465 13.10 -12.76 10.90
CA PHE A 465 12.50 -13.83 11.72
C PHE A 465 12.15 -15.05 10.88
N ASN A 466 12.41 -16.23 11.41
CA ASN A 466 11.92 -17.52 10.93
C ASN A 466 11.81 -17.67 9.39
N THR A 467 10.61 -17.89 8.87
CA THR A 467 10.34 -18.15 7.45
C THR A 467 10.67 -16.97 6.53
N SER A 468 10.80 -15.75 7.06
CA SER A 468 11.14 -14.58 6.27
C SER A 468 12.49 -14.68 5.54
N ILE A 469 13.33 -15.61 5.97
CA ILE A 469 14.58 -15.92 5.30
C ILE A 469 14.41 -16.61 3.94
N TYR A 470 13.28 -17.28 3.70
CA TYR A 470 13.07 -17.98 2.45
C TYR A 470 13.05 -17.00 1.27
N ARG A 471 13.98 -17.23 0.31
CA ARG A 471 14.18 -16.39 -0.87
C ARG A 471 14.37 -14.89 -0.54
N LEU A 472 14.84 -14.59 0.68
CA LEU A 472 15.28 -13.24 1.02
C LEU A 472 16.54 -12.92 0.20
N ASP A 473 16.56 -11.77 -0.43
CA ASP A 473 17.70 -11.26 -1.17
C ASP A 473 17.97 -9.82 -0.77
N SER A 474 19.08 -9.56 -0.09
CA SER A 474 19.54 -8.25 0.36
C SER A 474 20.90 -7.99 -0.24
N SER A 475 20.93 -7.44 -1.44
CA SER A 475 22.16 -7.10 -2.16
C SER A 475 22.22 -5.61 -2.45
N PHE A 476 23.43 -5.05 -2.48
CA PHE A 476 23.67 -3.64 -2.78
C PHE A 476 23.03 -2.64 -1.79
N ASP A 477 22.72 -3.08 -0.57
CA ASP A 477 22.17 -2.21 0.47
C ASP A 477 23.29 -1.63 1.35
N VAL A 478 23.04 -0.48 1.98
CA VAL A 478 23.91 0.06 3.04
C VAL A 478 23.25 -0.22 4.37
N ILE A 479 23.92 -0.98 5.22
CA ILE A 479 23.39 -1.45 6.49
C ILE A 479 24.41 -1.31 7.62
N ASN A 480 23.97 -1.31 8.88
CA ASN A 480 24.87 -1.55 10.00
C ASN A 480 25.18 -3.05 10.10
N SER A 481 24.17 -3.85 10.38
CA SER A 481 24.26 -5.30 10.34
C SER A 481 22.88 -5.92 10.15
N LEU A 482 22.85 -7.23 9.93
CA LEU A 482 21.64 -8.02 9.80
C LEU A 482 21.55 -8.97 11.00
N SER A 483 20.41 -8.98 11.68
CA SER A 483 20.12 -9.87 12.79
C SER A 483 19.09 -10.92 12.42
N TYR A 484 19.29 -12.12 12.90
CA TYR A 484 18.36 -13.23 12.77
C TYR A 484 17.82 -13.60 14.15
N THR A 485 16.59 -13.22 14.43
CA THR A 485 15.93 -13.43 15.72
C THR A 485 15.06 -14.68 15.69
N GLY A 486 15.16 -15.49 16.74
CA GLY A 486 14.32 -16.69 16.92
C GLY A 486 14.57 -17.80 15.90
N MET A 487 15.70 -17.80 15.21
CA MET A 487 16.00 -18.81 14.18
C MET A 487 16.49 -20.12 14.77
N PRO A 488 15.85 -21.24 14.43
CA PRO A 488 16.39 -22.57 14.68
C PRO A 488 17.70 -22.82 13.93
N ASP A 489 18.51 -23.73 14.45
CA ASP A 489 19.85 -23.99 13.91
C ASP A 489 19.85 -24.46 12.44
N ALA A 490 18.79 -25.13 11.98
CA ALA A 490 18.63 -25.52 10.59
C ALA A 490 18.54 -24.29 9.66
N LEU A 491 17.78 -23.25 10.05
CA LEU A 491 17.66 -22.00 9.29
C LEU A 491 18.89 -21.11 9.43
N LYS A 492 19.61 -21.17 10.56
CA LYS A 492 20.90 -20.47 10.71
C LYS A 492 21.93 -20.93 9.67
N ARG A 493 21.85 -22.17 9.20
CA ARG A 493 22.70 -22.68 8.10
C ARG A 493 22.31 -22.06 6.77
N LEU A 494 21.00 -21.87 6.51
CA LEU A 494 20.50 -21.13 5.35
C LEU A 494 20.88 -19.64 5.44
N ALA A 495 20.76 -19.05 6.64
CA ALA A 495 21.17 -17.68 6.90
C ALA A 495 22.65 -17.42 6.60
N LYS A 496 23.52 -18.37 6.93
CA LYS A 496 24.95 -18.29 6.58
C LYS A 496 25.25 -18.44 5.08
N GLN A 497 24.29 -18.97 4.32
CA GLN A 497 24.36 -19.12 2.87
C GLN A 497 23.69 -17.96 2.11
N LEU A 498 22.84 -17.18 2.82
CA LEU A 498 22.37 -15.92 2.29
C LEU A 498 23.54 -14.94 2.40
N PRO A 499 24.17 -14.57 1.33
CA PRO A 499 25.20 -13.58 1.37
C PRO A 499 24.58 -12.28 1.90
N GLU A 500 25.27 -11.60 2.76
CA GLU A 500 25.43 -10.16 2.55
C GLU A 500 25.77 -10.10 1.07
N GLY A 501 24.77 -9.81 0.20
CA GLY A 501 24.92 -9.99 -1.23
C GLY A 501 26.15 -9.26 -1.75
N PRO A 502 26.69 -9.62 -2.87
CA PRO A 502 27.84 -8.96 -3.43
C PRO A 502 27.56 -7.45 -3.43
N GLN A 503 28.47 -6.67 -2.80
CA GLN A 503 28.43 -5.22 -2.72
C GLN A 503 27.48 -4.59 -1.66
N THR A 504 26.94 -5.33 -0.69
CA THR A 504 26.33 -4.71 0.49
C THR A 504 27.44 -4.05 1.34
N VAL A 505 27.22 -2.78 1.70
CA VAL A 505 28.13 -2.04 2.57
C VAL A 505 27.66 -2.18 4.00
N SER A 506 28.37 -2.96 4.82
CA SER A 506 28.03 -3.21 6.23
C SER A 506 28.86 -2.38 7.21
N GLY A 507 28.45 -2.40 8.49
CA GLY A 507 29.13 -1.65 9.56
C GLY A 507 28.92 -0.14 9.50
N VAL A 508 27.85 0.32 8.86
CA VAL A 508 27.51 1.75 8.73
C VAL A 508 26.54 2.17 9.82
N THR A 509 27.08 2.81 10.85
CA THR A 509 26.28 3.46 11.90
C THR A 509 25.78 4.82 11.45
N ARG A 510 24.80 5.41 12.16
CA ARG A 510 24.31 6.77 11.93
C ARG A 510 25.44 7.80 11.97
N GLN A 511 26.36 7.66 12.92
CA GLN A 511 27.53 8.56 13.04
C GLN A 511 28.44 8.52 11.80
N LYS A 512 28.62 7.34 11.21
CA LYS A 512 29.39 7.20 9.97
C LYS A 512 28.61 7.70 8.76
N ALA A 513 27.27 7.53 8.72
CA ALA A 513 26.44 7.93 7.60
C ALA A 513 26.17 9.44 7.55
N ALA A 514 26.05 10.10 8.71
CA ALA A 514 25.67 11.51 8.78
C ALA A 514 26.53 12.45 7.94
N PRO A 515 27.89 12.37 7.93
CA PRO A 515 28.72 13.23 7.11
C PRO A 515 28.66 12.95 5.60
N GLU A 516 28.09 11.83 5.21
CA GLU A 516 27.97 11.42 3.80
C GLU A 516 26.74 12.05 3.10
N PHE A 517 25.85 12.69 3.87
CA PHE A 517 24.73 13.46 3.35
C PHE A 517 25.08 14.96 3.26
N VAL A 518 24.37 15.67 2.38
CA VAL A 518 24.54 17.12 2.21
C VAL A 518 24.13 17.89 3.47
N GLY A 519 23.02 17.51 4.09
CA GLY A 519 22.51 18.15 5.30
C GLY A 519 21.74 17.15 6.18
N TYR A 520 22.46 16.41 7.02
CA TYR A 520 21.87 15.45 7.92
C TYR A 520 21.22 16.17 9.12
N SER A 521 19.92 15.94 9.31
CA SER A 521 19.22 16.34 10.54
C SER A 521 17.99 15.44 10.78
N MET A 522 17.38 15.54 11.96
CA MET A 522 16.11 14.86 12.28
C MET A 522 14.95 15.84 12.41
N GLU A 523 15.13 17.08 11.93
CA GLU A 523 14.08 18.09 11.90
C GLU A 523 12.86 17.61 11.09
N PRO A 524 11.65 18.04 11.47
CA PRO A 524 10.45 17.70 10.74
C PRO A 524 10.53 18.11 9.26
N TRP A 525 9.95 17.29 8.38
CA TRP A 525 9.90 17.59 6.95
C TRP A 525 8.95 18.75 6.62
N VAL A 526 7.88 18.89 7.40
CA VAL A 526 6.86 19.92 7.20
C VAL A 526 6.63 20.73 8.48
N MET A 527 6.15 21.94 8.29
CA MET A 527 5.57 22.80 9.33
C MET A 527 4.11 23.02 9.00
N VAL A 528 3.24 22.85 9.98
CA VAL A 528 1.82 23.16 9.85
C VAL A 528 1.59 24.54 10.44
N GLU A 529 1.11 25.46 9.62
CA GLU A 529 0.88 26.86 9.98
C GLU A 529 -0.57 27.25 9.67
N GLY A 530 -1.36 27.51 10.71
CA GLY A 530 -2.75 27.88 10.54
C GLY A 530 -3.57 26.79 9.84
N LYS A 531 -4.11 27.12 8.66
CA LYS A 531 -5.02 26.25 7.90
C LYS A 531 -4.32 25.31 6.92
N TRP A 532 -3.00 25.45 6.73
CA TRP A 532 -2.26 24.67 5.74
C TRP A 532 -0.86 24.31 6.24
N TRP A 533 -0.09 23.73 5.41
CA TRP A 533 1.26 23.31 5.69
C TRP A 533 2.25 23.80 4.64
N ARG A 534 3.50 23.87 5.02
CA ARG A 534 4.62 24.14 4.10
C ARG A 534 5.81 23.23 4.41
N LEU A 535 6.71 23.12 3.45
CA LEU A 535 7.98 22.44 3.71
C LEU A 535 8.77 23.23 4.76
N ASN A 536 9.34 22.50 5.74
CA ASN A 536 10.23 23.11 6.73
C ASN A 536 11.50 23.62 6.02
N PRO A 537 11.85 24.92 6.11
CA PRO A 537 13.08 25.45 5.52
C PRO A 537 14.33 24.78 6.09
N ASN A 538 14.28 24.28 7.32
CA ASN A 538 15.36 23.59 8.00
C ASN A 538 15.28 22.06 7.87
N ARG A 539 14.42 21.54 7.00
CA ARG A 539 14.31 20.08 6.78
C ARG A 539 15.66 19.51 6.35
N PRO A 540 15.93 18.23 6.67
CA PRO A 540 17.18 17.60 6.28
C PRO A 540 17.31 17.50 4.76
N ASP A 541 18.54 17.54 4.30
CA ASP A 541 18.93 17.21 2.93
C ASP A 541 19.69 15.88 2.91
N PHE A 542 18.94 14.79 2.76
CA PHE A 542 19.49 13.45 2.70
C PHE A 542 20.00 13.04 1.30
N ARG A 543 20.28 13.99 0.41
CA ARG A 543 21.02 13.67 -0.81
C ARG A 543 22.43 13.21 -0.45
N PRO A 544 22.87 12.06 -0.97
CA PRO A 544 24.26 11.67 -0.84
C PRO A 544 25.19 12.77 -1.40
N ARG A 545 26.28 13.01 -0.75
CA ARG A 545 27.35 13.86 -1.31
C ARG A 545 27.94 13.20 -2.53
N THR A 546 28.37 13.97 -3.51
CA THR A 546 28.96 13.44 -4.75
C THR A 546 30.28 12.71 -4.52
N ASP A 547 30.98 13.05 -3.45
CA ASP A 547 32.23 12.42 -2.99
C ASP A 547 31.98 11.34 -1.91
N SER A 548 30.73 11.00 -1.63
CA SER A 548 30.41 9.95 -0.66
C SER A 548 31.00 8.62 -1.07
N ARG A 549 31.74 8.01 -0.15
CA ARG A 549 32.31 6.67 -0.33
C ARG A 549 31.33 5.54 0.04
N LEU A 550 30.23 5.88 0.73
CA LEU A 550 29.24 4.92 1.19
C LEU A 550 28.08 4.78 0.22
N PHE A 551 27.70 5.84 -0.50
CA PHE A 551 26.43 5.87 -1.23
C PHE A 551 26.59 6.08 -2.74
N ALA A 552 27.74 6.55 -3.21
CA ALA A 552 27.95 6.84 -4.61
C ALA A 552 28.64 5.68 -5.35
N GLY A 553 28.07 5.26 -6.47
CA GLY A 553 28.69 4.31 -7.40
C GLY A 553 28.62 2.82 -7.01
N TRP A 554 27.87 2.47 -5.96
CA TRP A 554 27.78 1.10 -5.43
C TRP A 554 26.49 0.37 -5.75
N GLY A 555 25.46 1.08 -6.26
CA GLY A 555 24.16 0.52 -6.50
C GLY A 555 24.10 -0.44 -7.69
N ASP A 556 23.11 -1.35 -7.67
CA ASP A 556 22.76 -2.16 -8.83
C ASP A 556 22.06 -1.28 -9.88
N SER A 557 22.72 -1.02 -10.98
CA SER A 557 22.20 -0.18 -12.07
C SER A 557 20.98 -0.80 -12.79
N ALA A 558 20.81 -2.12 -12.73
CA ALA A 558 19.69 -2.81 -13.34
C ALA A 558 18.38 -2.59 -12.59
N GLU A 559 18.46 -2.26 -11.30
CA GLU A 559 17.29 -2.10 -10.41
C GLU A 559 17.09 -0.64 -9.97
N LEU A 560 17.64 0.33 -10.68
CA LEU A 560 17.48 1.74 -10.34
C LEU A 560 16.14 2.28 -10.87
N PRO A 561 15.33 2.96 -10.02
CA PRO A 561 14.26 3.80 -10.52
C PRO A 561 14.84 4.95 -11.36
N ARG A 562 14.17 5.29 -12.45
CA ARG A 562 14.63 6.35 -13.37
C ARG A 562 14.78 7.71 -12.68
N LYS A 563 13.87 8.03 -11.76
CA LYS A 563 13.85 9.29 -11.02
C LYS A 563 13.99 9.04 -9.52
N ASP A 564 14.50 10.01 -8.81
CA ASP A 564 14.54 10.03 -7.35
C ASP A 564 13.26 10.60 -6.72
N LEU A 565 13.19 10.65 -5.39
CA LEU A 565 12.09 11.20 -4.61
C LEU A 565 11.67 12.62 -5.09
N THR A 566 12.63 13.44 -5.53
CA THR A 566 12.33 14.80 -5.98
C THR A 566 11.96 14.90 -7.46
N GLY A 567 12.06 13.79 -8.20
CA GLY A 567 11.81 13.74 -9.62
C GLY A 567 13.03 14.00 -10.50
N GLN A 568 14.20 14.18 -9.91
CA GLN A 568 15.43 14.30 -10.67
C GLN A 568 15.81 12.95 -11.28
N GLU A 569 16.25 12.98 -12.53
CA GLU A 569 16.76 11.77 -13.18
C GLU A 569 18.06 11.31 -12.50
N ARG A 570 18.13 10.01 -12.21
CA ARG A 570 19.32 9.42 -11.61
C ARG A 570 20.43 9.30 -12.65
N LYS A 571 21.59 9.83 -12.31
CA LYS A 571 22.83 9.69 -13.07
C LYS A 571 23.75 8.71 -12.33
N GLY A 572 23.84 7.48 -12.83
CA GLY A 572 24.65 6.44 -12.21
C GLY A 572 23.99 5.70 -11.04
N ALA A 573 24.70 4.71 -10.55
CA ALA A 573 24.23 3.78 -9.51
C ALA A 573 24.35 4.42 -8.12
N ALA A 574 23.33 5.16 -7.70
CA ALA A 574 23.27 5.75 -6.37
C ALA A 574 22.22 5.06 -5.49
N MET A 575 22.55 4.79 -4.23
CA MET A 575 21.68 4.21 -3.25
C MET A 575 20.73 5.24 -2.62
N GLY A 576 19.63 4.77 -2.03
CA GLY A 576 18.68 5.58 -1.28
C GLY A 576 17.65 6.32 -2.12
N ALA A 577 16.77 7.05 -1.45
CA ALA A 577 15.61 7.74 -2.03
C ALA A 577 15.99 8.92 -2.92
N LEU A 578 17.12 9.57 -2.68
CA LEU A 578 17.56 10.79 -3.34
C LEU A 578 18.80 10.54 -4.19
N ALA A 579 18.86 11.14 -5.36
CA ALA A 579 20.07 11.16 -6.17
C ALA A 579 21.15 12.03 -5.51
N PRO A 580 22.46 11.78 -5.78
CA PRO A 580 23.53 12.65 -5.31
C PRO A 580 23.31 14.10 -5.72
N ALA A 581 23.76 15.03 -4.88
CA ALA A 581 23.72 16.45 -5.21
C ALA A 581 24.53 16.70 -6.48
N VAL A 582 23.95 17.35 -7.47
CA VAL A 582 24.69 17.83 -8.65
C VAL A 582 25.51 19.03 -8.19
N ARG A 583 26.83 19.05 -8.50
CA ARG A 583 27.69 20.22 -8.26
C ARG A 583 27.31 21.37 -9.17
#